data_865c67a5892ce19fa72022b6f84f0369
#
_entry.id   865c67a5892ce19fa72022b6f84f0369
#
_cell.length_a   1.000
_cell.length_b   1.000
_cell.length_c   1.000
_cell.angle_alpha   90.00
_cell.angle_beta   90.00
_cell.angle_gamma   90.00
#
_symmetry.space_group_name_H-M   'P 1'
#
loop_
_entity.id
_entity.type
_entity.pdbx_description
1 polymer ?
#
loop_
_entity_poly.entity_id
_entity_poly.type
_entity_poly.pdbx_seq_one_letter_code
_entity_poly.pdbx_strand_id
1 'polypeptide(L)'
;MAERNEENRKEMLSEKEFGILALLADCSEPMSQRRIQEGTVYSLATVNRVLKTLVSKGFVQEGRITSSGLAALEPYRVKRAIFLAAGFGSRLVPVTLNTPKPLVRVNGERIIDRLIDACLAIGIEEIYIIRGYLAEQFDLLRYKYPMIRFIENQRYNETNNIYSMLCVRTLISNAYVLESDLLISNPKILRRYHYTSDFLAIRKAWSDDWCFTVKDGTITEEKVGGQGEENYQMVGISFWNEEDGRKLADHIEEAYRMPGGKELYWEQVPLVVFRNDYHVKIQECRQEDITEIDTFRELCAFDQSYNPGIYG
;
A
#
# COMPACT_ATOMS: atom_id res chain seq x y z
N MET A 1 -23.67 -23.66 2.08
CA MET A 1 -22.36 -22.94 2.03
C MET A 1 -21.55 -23.25 0.76
N ALA A 2 -21.50 -24.51 0.29
CA ALA A 2 -20.80 -24.89 -0.94
C ALA A 2 -21.40 -24.25 -2.22
N GLU A 3 -22.69 -24.22 -2.37
CA GLU A 3 -23.39 -23.63 -3.52
C GLU A 3 -23.18 -22.11 -3.64
N ARG A 4 -23.15 -21.38 -2.53
CA ARG A 4 -22.81 -19.95 -2.51
C ARG A 4 -21.35 -19.67 -2.90
N ASN A 5 -20.43 -20.60 -2.62
CA ASN A 5 -19.02 -20.51 -3.03
C ASN A 5 -18.84 -20.82 -4.53
N GLU A 6 -19.68 -21.65 -5.13
CA GLU A 6 -19.63 -21.93 -6.58
C GLU A 6 -20.27 -20.81 -7.41
N GLU A 7 -21.35 -20.18 -6.94
CA GLU A 7 -21.93 -18.99 -7.58
C GLU A 7 -20.96 -17.79 -7.52
N ASN A 8 -20.32 -17.53 -6.38
CA ASN A 8 -19.30 -16.47 -6.27
C ASN A 8 -18.06 -16.72 -7.15
N ARG A 9 -17.67 -17.98 -7.39
CA ARG A 9 -16.58 -18.31 -8.33
C ARG A 9 -16.95 -18.07 -9.80
N LYS A 10 -18.23 -18.12 -10.15
CA LYS A 10 -18.71 -17.87 -11.53
C LYS A 10 -18.75 -16.38 -11.91
N GLU A 11 -18.68 -15.47 -10.95
CA GLU A 11 -18.76 -14.02 -11.17
C GLU A 11 -17.41 -13.27 -11.03
N MET A 12 -16.32 -13.95 -10.66
CA MET A 12 -15.01 -13.27 -10.54
C MET A 12 -14.52 -12.81 -11.92
N LEU A 13 -14.03 -11.56 -11.97
CA LEU A 13 -13.39 -11.01 -13.16
C LEU A 13 -12.08 -11.76 -13.45
N SER A 14 -11.81 -12.03 -14.71
CA SER A 14 -10.45 -12.39 -15.11
C SER A 14 -9.54 -11.17 -14.98
N GLU A 15 -8.24 -11.37 -14.84
CA GLU A 15 -7.25 -10.28 -14.71
C GLU A 15 -7.37 -9.25 -15.86
N LYS A 16 -7.68 -9.70 -17.07
CA LYS A 16 -7.87 -8.83 -18.24
C LYS A 16 -9.18 -8.04 -18.19
N GLU A 17 -10.26 -8.65 -17.73
CA GLU A 17 -11.53 -7.96 -17.51
C GLU A 17 -11.39 -6.91 -16.42
N PHE A 18 -10.77 -7.28 -15.29
CA PHE A 18 -10.44 -6.37 -14.20
C PHE A 18 -9.62 -5.17 -14.70
N GLY A 19 -8.50 -5.41 -15.40
CA GLY A 19 -7.61 -4.34 -15.85
C GLY A 19 -8.32 -3.33 -16.77
N ILE A 20 -9.22 -3.79 -17.67
CA ILE A 20 -10.01 -2.89 -18.52
C ILE A 20 -11.07 -2.15 -17.71
N LEU A 21 -11.79 -2.83 -16.81
CA LEU A 21 -12.82 -2.18 -15.99
C LEU A 21 -12.23 -1.17 -15.02
N ALA A 22 -11.11 -1.48 -14.37
CA ALA A 22 -10.42 -0.57 -13.47
C ALA A 22 -9.97 0.71 -14.21
N LEU A 23 -9.38 0.57 -15.42
CA LEU A 23 -9.03 1.72 -16.25
C LEU A 23 -10.25 2.58 -16.63
N LEU A 24 -11.38 1.94 -16.98
CA LEU A 24 -12.61 2.65 -17.32
C LEU A 24 -13.25 3.34 -16.10
N ALA A 25 -13.10 2.77 -14.90
CA ALA A 25 -13.63 3.34 -13.66
C ALA A 25 -12.91 4.64 -13.26
N ASP A 26 -11.65 4.80 -13.65
CA ASP A 26 -10.86 6.02 -13.39
C ASP A 26 -11.08 7.12 -14.46
N CYS A 27 -11.83 6.81 -15.53
CA CYS A 27 -12.12 7.74 -16.61
C CYS A 27 -13.55 8.27 -16.56
N SER A 28 -13.69 9.61 -16.55
CA SER A 28 -14.99 10.29 -16.66
C SER A 28 -15.56 10.29 -18.10
N GLU A 29 -14.69 10.19 -19.12
CA GLU A 29 -15.05 10.24 -20.53
C GLU A 29 -15.06 8.86 -21.18
N PRO A 30 -15.87 8.63 -22.24
CA PRO A 30 -15.86 7.38 -22.98
C PRO A 30 -14.48 7.09 -23.55
N MET A 31 -14.01 5.85 -23.41
CA MET A 31 -12.73 5.43 -23.98
C MET A 31 -12.93 4.62 -25.27
N SER A 32 -12.21 5.01 -26.32
CA SER A 32 -12.09 4.18 -27.53
C SER A 32 -11.22 2.94 -27.23
N GLN A 33 -11.38 1.87 -28.01
CA GLN A 33 -10.57 0.66 -27.90
C GLN A 33 -9.07 0.95 -28.00
N ARG A 34 -8.66 1.96 -28.78
CA ARG A 34 -7.26 2.39 -28.94
C ARG A 34 -6.74 3.06 -27.68
N ARG A 35 -7.54 3.95 -27.05
CA ARG A 35 -7.18 4.55 -25.76
C ARG A 35 -7.08 3.52 -24.64
N ILE A 36 -7.98 2.52 -24.62
CA ILE A 36 -7.90 1.40 -23.66
C ILE A 36 -6.61 0.59 -23.89
N GLN A 37 -6.23 0.33 -25.14
CA GLN A 37 -5.00 -0.37 -25.48
C GLN A 37 -3.77 0.42 -25.02
N GLU A 38 -3.74 1.74 -25.21
CA GLU A 38 -2.66 2.64 -24.76
C GLU A 38 -2.54 2.69 -23.22
N GLY A 39 -3.65 2.58 -22.51
CA GLY A 39 -3.70 2.57 -21.04
C GLY A 39 -3.51 1.19 -20.40
N THR A 40 -3.28 0.13 -21.18
CA THR A 40 -3.08 -1.24 -20.70
C THR A 40 -1.88 -1.90 -21.33
N VAL A 41 -1.42 -3.01 -20.77
CA VAL A 41 -0.35 -3.85 -21.37
C VAL A 41 -0.90 -4.81 -22.47
N TYR A 42 -2.17 -4.69 -22.85
CA TYR A 42 -2.83 -5.64 -23.72
C TYR A 42 -2.74 -5.23 -25.19
N SER A 43 -2.67 -6.22 -26.09
CA SER A 43 -2.81 -5.97 -27.52
C SER A 43 -4.23 -5.51 -27.87
N LEU A 44 -4.39 -4.76 -28.97
CA LEU A 44 -5.70 -4.31 -29.46
C LEU A 44 -6.67 -5.47 -29.69
N ALA A 45 -6.19 -6.62 -30.18
CA ALA A 45 -6.99 -7.83 -30.36
C ALA A 45 -7.52 -8.38 -29.02
N THR A 46 -6.69 -8.35 -27.98
CA THR A 46 -7.10 -8.74 -26.62
C THR A 46 -8.14 -7.77 -26.07
N VAL A 47 -7.90 -6.46 -26.19
CA VAL A 47 -8.84 -5.40 -25.76
C VAL A 47 -10.19 -5.60 -26.43
N ASN A 48 -10.21 -5.79 -27.76
CA ASN A 48 -11.47 -6.00 -28.52
C ASN A 48 -12.24 -7.22 -28.04
N ARG A 49 -11.55 -8.35 -27.82
CA ARG A 49 -12.18 -9.57 -27.34
C ARG A 49 -12.76 -9.40 -25.94
N VAL A 50 -12.00 -8.83 -25.02
CA VAL A 50 -12.42 -8.63 -23.63
C VAL A 50 -13.57 -7.62 -23.55
N LEU A 51 -13.51 -6.52 -24.32
CA LEU A 51 -14.59 -5.54 -24.37
C LEU A 51 -15.90 -6.17 -24.86
N LYS A 52 -15.87 -7.04 -25.87
CA LYS A 52 -17.08 -7.77 -26.31
C LYS A 52 -17.69 -8.57 -25.16
N THR A 53 -16.86 -9.26 -24.37
CA THR A 53 -17.32 -10.00 -23.19
C THR A 53 -17.89 -9.05 -22.12
N LEU A 54 -17.22 -7.93 -21.83
CA LEU A 54 -17.70 -6.96 -20.84
C LEU A 54 -19.01 -6.30 -21.27
N VAL A 55 -19.17 -6.00 -22.56
CA VAL A 55 -20.44 -5.48 -23.11
C VAL A 55 -21.55 -6.55 -23.02
N SER A 56 -21.26 -7.81 -23.34
CA SER A 56 -22.25 -8.89 -23.23
C SER A 56 -22.70 -9.17 -21.79
N LYS A 57 -21.80 -8.91 -20.80
CA LYS A 57 -22.11 -8.96 -19.36
C LYS A 57 -22.85 -7.70 -18.86
N GLY A 58 -22.99 -6.66 -19.68
CA GLY A 58 -23.59 -5.39 -19.30
C GLY A 58 -22.68 -4.51 -18.43
N PHE A 59 -21.37 -4.81 -18.32
CA PHE A 59 -20.41 -4.05 -17.49
C PHE A 59 -19.87 -2.81 -18.19
N VAL A 60 -19.92 -2.79 -19.53
CA VAL A 60 -19.47 -1.67 -20.36
C VAL A 60 -20.55 -1.32 -21.38
N GLN A 61 -20.83 -0.04 -21.55
CA GLN A 61 -21.73 0.49 -22.58
C GLN A 61 -21.10 1.76 -23.17
N GLU A 62 -21.05 1.85 -24.52
CA GLU A 62 -20.55 3.01 -25.26
C GLU A 62 -19.17 3.53 -24.77
N GLY A 63 -18.26 2.59 -24.43
CA GLY A 63 -16.90 2.92 -23.95
C GLY A 63 -16.85 3.46 -22.52
N ARG A 64 -17.92 3.32 -21.73
CA ARG A 64 -18.02 3.68 -20.31
C ARG A 64 -18.32 2.45 -19.47
N ILE A 65 -17.83 2.45 -18.24
CA ILE A 65 -18.25 1.46 -17.24
C ILE A 65 -19.69 1.75 -16.80
N THR A 66 -20.48 0.69 -16.60
CA THR A 66 -21.84 0.79 -16.07
C THR A 66 -21.86 0.64 -14.55
N SER A 67 -23.03 0.88 -13.92
CA SER A 67 -23.24 0.57 -12.49
C SER A 67 -22.99 -0.90 -12.16
N SER A 68 -23.37 -1.83 -13.07
CA SER A 68 -23.07 -3.26 -12.92
C SER A 68 -21.58 -3.55 -13.03
N GLY A 69 -20.86 -2.84 -13.91
CA GLY A 69 -19.40 -2.93 -14.01
C GLY A 69 -18.70 -2.42 -12.76
N LEU A 70 -19.16 -1.31 -12.16
CA LEU A 70 -18.66 -0.81 -10.88
C LEU A 70 -18.93 -1.79 -9.74
N ALA A 71 -20.12 -2.41 -9.70
CA ALA A 71 -20.45 -3.43 -8.72
C ALA A 71 -19.54 -4.67 -8.85
N ALA A 72 -19.16 -5.05 -10.09
CA ALA A 72 -18.23 -6.14 -10.35
C ALA A 72 -16.79 -5.82 -9.88
N LEU A 73 -16.40 -4.54 -9.78
CA LEU A 73 -15.11 -4.10 -9.22
C LEU A 73 -15.12 -4.00 -7.70
N GLU A 74 -16.26 -3.96 -7.03
CA GLU A 74 -16.35 -3.74 -5.57
C GLU A 74 -15.56 -4.76 -4.74
N PRO A 75 -15.46 -6.07 -5.08
CA PRO A 75 -14.61 -7.01 -4.35
C PRO A 75 -13.10 -6.67 -4.38
N TYR A 76 -12.67 -5.90 -5.36
CA TYR A 76 -11.29 -5.51 -5.61
C TYR A 76 -10.97 -4.12 -5.07
N ARG A 77 -11.95 -3.43 -4.48
CA ARG A 77 -11.78 -2.06 -3.98
C ARG A 77 -11.01 -2.03 -2.67
N VAL A 78 -10.07 -1.09 -2.60
CA VAL A 78 -9.40 -0.75 -1.34
C VAL A 78 -10.40 -0.08 -0.41
N LYS A 79 -10.60 -0.64 0.77
CA LYS A 79 -11.59 -0.15 1.75
C LYS A 79 -10.96 0.66 2.87
N ARG A 80 -9.69 0.35 3.20
CA ARG A 80 -9.00 0.89 4.38
C ARG A 80 -7.57 1.28 4.07
N ALA A 81 -7.06 2.22 4.86
CA ALA A 81 -5.65 2.52 4.97
C ALA A 81 -5.20 2.36 6.43
N ILE A 82 -4.13 1.61 6.64
CA ILE A 82 -3.54 1.29 7.95
C ILE A 82 -2.13 1.87 7.97
N PHE A 83 -1.89 2.88 8.80
CA PHE A 83 -0.60 3.55 8.93
C PHE A 83 0.16 3.02 10.13
N LEU A 84 1.36 2.49 9.92
CA LEU A 84 2.28 2.07 10.96
C LEU A 84 3.08 3.29 11.44
N ALA A 85 2.74 3.83 12.61
CA ALA A 85 3.26 5.10 13.11
C ALA A 85 3.73 5.03 14.57
N ALA A 86 4.02 3.82 15.08
CA ALA A 86 4.33 3.63 16.49
C ALA A 86 5.82 3.81 16.86
N GLY A 87 6.73 3.87 15.87
CA GLY A 87 8.18 3.87 16.06
C GLY A 87 8.77 5.16 16.61
N PHE A 88 9.98 5.07 17.16
CA PHE A 88 10.72 6.22 17.74
C PHE A 88 11.23 7.23 16.71
N GLY A 89 11.52 6.81 15.48
CA GLY A 89 12.16 7.68 14.49
C GLY A 89 13.57 8.15 14.90
N SER A 90 14.33 7.32 15.59
CA SER A 90 15.62 7.67 16.21
C SER A 90 16.67 8.24 15.24
N ARG A 91 16.59 7.89 13.96
CA ARG A 91 17.49 8.41 12.90
C ARG A 91 17.24 9.88 12.55
N LEU A 92 16.09 10.47 12.96
CA LEU A 92 15.76 11.88 12.78
C LEU A 92 16.01 12.75 14.00
N VAL A 93 16.68 12.24 15.03
CA VAL A 93 17.14 13.06 16.18
C VAL A 93 18.00 14.22 15.66
N PRO A 94 17.79 15.49 16.15
CA PRO A 94 17.06 15.85 17.37
C PRO A 94 15.54 16.11 17.20
N VAL A 95 15.00 16.16 15.99
CA VAL A 95 13.60 16.54 15.73
C VAL A 95 12.64 15.57 16.41
N THR A 96 12.92 14.28 16.32
CA THR A 96 12.05 13.23 16.86
C THR A 96 12.13 13.05 18.39
N LEU A 97 12.96 13.81 19.09
CA LEU A 97 12.87 13.88 20.54
C LEU A 97 11.53 14.47 21.04
N ASN A 98 10.94 15.37 20.25
CA ASN A 98 9.73 16.09 20.63
C ASN A 98 8.57 15.93 19.63
N THR A 99 8.78 15.27 18.48
CA THR A 99 7.76 15.13 17.42
C THR A 99 7.86 13.75 16.81
N PRO A 100 6.78 12.94 16.78
CA PRO A 100 6.78 11.67 16.06
C PRO A 100 7.17 11.86 14.59
N LYS A 101 7.97 10.95 14.02
CA LYS A 101 8.47 11.03 12.64
C LYS A 101 7.35 11.35 11.62
N PRO A 102 6.16 10.72 11.66
CA PRO A 102 5.08 11.02 10.71
C PRO A 102 4.51 12.44 10.82
N LEU A 103 4.67 13.10 11.97
CA LEU A 103 4.17 14.46 12.22
C LEU A 103 5.22 15.54 11.93
N VAL A 104 6.46 15.15 11.60
CA VAL A 104 7.49 16.09 11.16
C VAL A 104 7.00 16.81 9.90
N ARG A 105 7.25 18.12 9.85
CA ARG A 105 6.85 18.93 8.69
C ARG A 105 8.00 18.99 7.69
N VAL A 106 7.65 18.89 6.43
CA VAL A 106 8.56 19.11 5.30
C VAL A 106 7.93 20.17 4.41
N ASN A 107 8.62 21.30 4.24
CA ASN A 107 8.09 22.46 3.54
C ASN A 107 6.72 22.92 4.08
N GLY A 108 6.54 22.86 5.39
CA GLY A 108 5.32 23.32 6.09
C GLY A 108 4.19 22.29 6.20
N GLU A 109 4.28 21.14 5.53
CA GLU A 109 3.27 20.07 5.54
C GLU A 109 3.79 18.83 6.27
N ARG A 110 2.96 18.14 7.08
CA ARG A 110 3.39 16.91 7.75
C ARG A 110 3.56 15.77 6.75
N ILE A 111 4.53 14.93 6.99
CA ILE A 111 4.80 13.76 6.14
C ILE A 111 3.53 12.94 5.95
N ILE A 112 2.83 12.59 7.03
CA ILE A 112 1.64 11.74 7.00
C ILE A 112 0.43 12.42 6.30
N ASP A 113 0.34 13.75 6.29
CA ASP A 113 -0.79 14.46 5.68
C ASP A 113 -0.92 14.13 4.18
N ARG A 114 0.19 14.09 3.44
CA ARG A 114 0.18 13.78 2.00
C ARG A 114 -0.28 12.34 1.71
N LEU A 115 0.12 11.41 2.57
CA LEU A 115 -0.29 10.00 2.43
C LEU A 115 -1.79 9.85 2.70
N ILE A 116 -2.30 10.51 3.76
CA ILE A 116 -3.73 10.49 4.09
C ILE A 116 -4.54 11.12 2.96
N ASP A 117 -4.12 12.29 2.48
CA ASP A 117 -4.81 12.99 1.38
C ASP A 117 -4.82 12.14 0.09
N ALA A 118 -3.73 11.42 -0.22
CA ALA A 118 -3.67 10.50 -1.35
C ALA A 118 -4.63 9.31 -1.19
N CYS A 119 -4.74 8.73 0.02
CA CYS A 119 -5.71 7.68 0.33
C CYS A 119 -7.17 8.17 0.17
N LEU A 120 -7.48 9.37 0.67
CA LEU A 120 -8.80 9.97 0.54
C LEU A 120 -9.16 10.25 -0.93
N ALA A 121 -8.20 10.69 -1.74
CA ALA A 121 -8.40 10.98 -3.16
C ALA A 121 -8.84 9.77 -3.99
N ILE A 122 -8.43 8.56 -3.60
CA ILE A 122 -8.87 7.31 -4.25
C ILE A 122 -10.15 6.72 -3.64
N GLY A 123 -10.77 7.41 -2.65
CA GLY A 123 -12.04 7.04 -2.05
C GLY A 123 -11.94 6.06 -0.88
N ILE A 124 -10.81 6.02 -0.18
CA ILE A 124 -10.69 5.29 1.09
C ILE A 124 -11.34 6.12 2.19
N GLU A 125 -12.27 5.51 2.93
CA GLU A 125 -13.04 6.18 3.99
C GLU A 125 -12.60 5.77 5.39
N GLU A 126 -12.06 4.55 5.54
CA GLU A 126 -11.61 4.03 6.82
C GLU A 126 -10.09 4.18 6.96
N ILE A 127 -9.64 5.07 7.85
CA ILE A 127 -8.22 5.34 8.11
C ILE A 127 -7.89 4.98 9.55
N TYR A 128 -6.91 4.09 9.71
CA TYR A 128 -6.39 3.64 10.99
C TYR A 128 -4.94 4.05 11.13
N ILE A 129 -4.57 4.61 12.27
CA ILE A 129 -3.17 4.95 12.58
C ILE A 129 -2.79 4.20 13.86
N ILE A 130 -1.79 3.33 13.74
CA ILE A 130 -1.21 2.63 14.87
C ILE A 130 -0.12 3.51 15.43
N ARG A 131 -0.32 4.00 16.65
CA ARG A 131 0.57 4.93 17.32
C ARG A 131 1.15 4.34 18.61
N GLY A 132 2.30 4.82 19.04
CA GLY A 132 3.00 4.37 20.24
C GLY A 132 3.84 5.48 20.84
N TYR A 133 5.00 5.76 20.27
CA TYR A 133 5.86 6.85 20.72
C TYR A 133 5.17 8.22 20.56
N LEU A 134 5.10 9.00 21.65
CA LEU A 134 4.42 10.31 21.72
C LEU A 134 3.00 10.28 21.12
N ALA A 135 2.26 9.22 21.42
CA ALA A 135 0.97 8.89 20.82
C ALA A 135 -0.05 10.03 20.87
N GLU A 136 -0.08 10.80 22.00
CA GLU A 136 -0.99 11.91 22.22
C GLU A 136 -0.86 13.04 21.18
N GLN A 137 0.31 13.20 20.57
CA GLN A 137 0.52 14.23 19.56
C GLN A 137 -0.23 13.98 18.26
N PHE A 138 -0.60 12.72 17.99
CA PHE A 138 -1.41 12.38 16.82
C PHE A 138 -2.85 12.89 16.92
N ASP A 139 -3.36 13.23 18.11
CA ASP A 139 -4.73 13.73 18.29
C ASP A 139 -5.00 15.00 17.48
N LEU A 140 -3.97 15.79 17.21
CA LEU A 140 -4.07 16.98 16.36
C LEU A 140 -4.51 16.66 14.91
N LEU A 141 -4.29 15.43 14.42
CA LEU A 141 -4.73 15.02 13.07
C LEU A 141 -6.25 15.02 12.94
N ARG A 142 -6.99 14.79 14.03
CA ARG A 142 -8.47 14.78 14.02
C ARG A 142 -9.09 16.13 13.61
N TYR A 143 -8.36 17.24 13.79
CA TYR A 143 -8.84 18.55 13.33
C TYR A 143 -8.98 18.63 11.80
N LYS A 144 -8.03 18.00 11.05
CA LYS A 144 -8.07 17.94 9.59
C LYS A 144 -8.82 16.69 9.10
N TYR A 145 -8.69 15.57 9.83
CA TYR A 145 -9.17 14.24 9.44
C TYR A 145 -10.03 13.61 10.54
N PRO A 146 -11.28 14.03 10.74
CA PRO A 146 -12.13 13.58 11.84
C PRO A 146 -12.49 12.09 11.77
N MET A 147 -12.32 11.44 10.59
CA MET A 147 -12.58 10.02 10.37
C MET A 147 -11.49 9.09 10.90
N ILE A 148 -10.31 9.61 11.26
CA ILE A 148 -9.18 8.78 11.71
C ILE A 148 -9.53 8.05 13.00
N ARG A 149 -9.19 6.76 13.03
CA ARG A 149 -9.24 5.90 14.21
C ARG A 149 -7.83 5.56 14.66
N PHE A 150 -7.51 5.89 15.92
CA PHE A 150 -6.22 5.53 16.51
C PHE A 150 -6.30 4.17 17.20
N ILE A 151 -5.22 3.40 17.03
CA ILE A 151 -5.01 2.12 17.72
C ILE A 151 -3.67 2.21 18.43
N GLU A 152 -3.67 1.89 19.74
CA GLU A 152 -2.49 2.00 20.57
C GLU A 152 -1.64 0.74 20.47
N ASN A 153 -0.38 0.89 20.08
CA ASN A 153 0.65 -0.12 20.27
C ASN A 153 1.34 0.11 21.62
N GLN A 154 0.90 -0.62 22.64
CA GLN A 154 1.48 -0.48 23.99
C GLN A 154 2.86 -1.14 24.15
N ARG A 155 3.31 -1.89 23.14
CA ARG A 155 4.60 -2.59 23.13
C ARG A 155 5.57 -2.08 22.08
N TYR A 156 5.41 -0.84 21.64
CA TYR A 156 6.22 -0.21 20.60
C TYR A 156 7.73 -0.17 20.93
N ASN A 157 8.10 -0.28 22.19
CA ASN A 157 9.48 -0.31 22.68
C ASN A 157 9.96 -1.70 23.12
N GLU A 158 9.12 -2.73 22.97
CA GLU A 158 9.43 -4.11 23.39
C GLU A 158 9.52 -5.08 22.22
N THR A 159 8.98 -4.70 21.07
CA THR A 159 8.86 -5.55 19.89
C THR A 159 9.15 -4.78 18.62
N ASN A 160 9.40 -5.49 17.52
CA ASN A 160 9.42 -4.89 16.21
C ASN A 160 8.00 -4.55 15.71
N ASN A 161 7.85 -4.06 14.47
CA ASN A 161 6.59 -3.59 13.89
C ASN A 161 5.51 -4.68 13.73
N ILE A 162 5.86 -5.97 13.88
CA ILE A 162 4.90 -7.09 13.89
C ILE A 162 3.80 -6.90 14.93
N TYR A 163 4.10 -6.30 16.09
CA TYR A 163 3.06 -6.07 17.11
C TYR A 163 2.08 -4.98 16.68
N SER A 164 2.53 -3.98 15.93
CA SER A 164 1.62 -3.00 15.33
C SER A 164 0.61 -3.71 14.42
N MET A 165 1.08 -4.64 13.58
CA MET A 165 0.19 -5.43 12.72
C MET A 165 -0.70 -6.39 13.50
N LEU A 166 -0.21 -6.98 14.62
CA LEU A 166 -1.03 -7.80 15.50
C LEU A 166 -2.22 -7.01 16.07
N CYS A 167 -2.02 -5.73 16.43
CA CYS A 167 -3.08 -4.87 16.93
C CYS A 167 -4.22 -4.64 15.91
N VAL A 168 -3.92 -4.71 14.62
CA VAL A 168 -4.87 -4.41 13.52
C VAL A 168 -5.16 -5.59 12.61
N ARG A 169 -4.72 -6.79 12.97
CA ARG A 169 -4.76 -7.97 12.10
C ARG A 169 -6.12 -8.26 11.48
N THR A 170 -7.21 -7.97 12.18
CA THR A 170 -8.58 -8.18 11.69
C THR A 170 -9.03 -7.13 10.67
N LEU A 171 -8.25 -6.08 10.44
CA LEU A 171 -8.56 -4.97 9.53
C LEU A 171 -7.80 -5.05 8.20
N ILE A 172 -6.90 -6.02 8.03
CA ILE A 172 -5.98 -6.09 6.89
C ILE A 172 -6.70 -6.41 5.57
N SER A 173 -7.85 -7.09 5.60
CA SER A 173 -8.58 -7.47 4.37
C SER A 173 -9.04 -6.25 3.57
N ASN A 174 -8.73 -6.23 2.27
CA ASN A 174 -9.00 -5.12 1.35
C ASN A 174 -8.42 -3.78 1.86
N ALA A 175 -7.20 -3.82 2.38
CA ALA A 175 -6.55 -2.67 3.00
C ALA A 175 -5.17 -2.39 2.41
N TYR A 176 -4.81 -1.11 2.34
CA TYR A 176 -3.42 -0.70 2.30
C TYR A 176 -2.80 -0.76 3.69
N VAL A 177 -1.58 -1.25 3.77
CA VAL A 177 -0.68 -1.09 4.91
C VAL A 177 0.44 -0.17 4.46
N LEU A 178 0.64 0.95 5.18
CA LEU A 178 1.58 1.98 4.81
C LEU A 178 2.53 2.28 5.99
N GLU A 179 3.81 2.37 5.70
CA GLU A 179 4.73 3.09 6.55
C GLU A 179 4.42 4.59 6.50
N SER A 180 4.58 5.29 7.61
CA SER A 180 4.06 6.65 7.79
C SER A 180 5.11 7.75 7.66
N ASP A 181 6.29 7.41 7.17
CA ASP A 181 7.46 8.26 6.99
C ASP A 181 7.81 8.51 5.51
N LEU A 182 6.88 8.21 4.63
CA LEU A 182 7.01 8.32 3.18
C LEU A 182 6.46 9.67 2.68
N LEU A 183 7.25 10.39 1.91
CA LEU A 183 6.82 11.57 1.14
C LEU A 183 6.33 11.13 -0.24
N ILE A 184 5.01 11.13 -0.41
CA ILE A 184 4.39 10.86 -1.71
C ILE A 184 4.38 12.13 -2.56
N SER A 185 5.06 12.07 -3.72
CA SER A 185 5.11 13.16 -4.72
C SER A 185 4.08 12.95 -5.82
N ASN A 186 3.79 11.70 -6.16
CA ASN A 186 2.80 11.32 -7.15
C ASN A 186 1.70 10.45 -6.50
N PRO A 187 0.56 11.02 -6.11
CA PRO A 187 -0.52 10.25 -5.47
C PRO A 187 -1.15 9.19 -6.38
N LYS A 188 -0.92 9.23 -7.70
CA LYS A 188 -1.45 8.24 -8.66
C LYS A 188 -0.81 6.86 -8.52
N ILE A 189 0.26 6.71 -7.74
CA ILE A 189 0.80 5.40 -7.41
C ILE A 189 -0.14 4.60 -6.50
N LEU A 190 -1.03 5.26 -5.76
CA LEU A 190 -2.11 4.56 -5.04
C LEU A 190 -3.27 4.32 -5.99
N ARG A 191 -3.78 3.09 -6.01
CA ARG A 191 -4.89 2.66 -6.86
C ARG A 191 -6.13 2.38 -6.04
N ARG A 192 -7.29 2.65 -6.61
CA ARG A 192 -8.58 2.35 -5.99
C ARG A 192 -8.89 0.85 -5.98
N TYR A 193 -8.43 0.11 -6.97
CA TYR A 193 -8.72 -1.30 -7.18
C TYR A 193 -7.44 -2.11 -7.38
N HIS A 194 -7.37 -3.30 -6.76
CA HIS A 194 -6.28 -4.25 -6.92
C HIS A 194 -6.83 -5.64 -7.20
N TYR A 195 -6.21 -6.34 -8.15
CA TYR A 195 -6.60 -7.71 -8.50
C TYR A 195 -6.02 -8.74 -7.53
N THR A 196 -4.81 -8.52 -7.07
CA THR A 196 -4.05 -9.38 -6.16
C THR A 196 -3.45 -8.53 -5.05
N SER A 197 -2.97 -9.18 -3.99
CA SER A 197 -2.09 -8.52 -3.02
C SER A 197 -0.78 -8.14 -3.68
N ASP A 198 -0.26 -6.95 -3.35
CA ASP A 198 0.97 -6.42 -3.93
C ASP A 198 1.72 -5.49 -2.98
N PHE A 199 3.01 -5.25 -3.29
CA PHE A 199 3.84 -4.21 -2.71
C PHE A 199 4.25 -3.18 -3.75
N LEU A 200 4.27 -1.90 -3.37
CA LEU A 200 4.98 -0.90 -4.14
C LEU A 200 6.49 -1.17 -4.06
N ALA A 201 7.15 -1.08 -5.23
CA ALA A 201 8.58 -1.27 -5.31
C ALA A 201 9.19 -0.44 -6.43
N ILE A 202 10.44 -0.03 -6.25
CA ILE A 202 11.23 0.73 -7.22
C ILE A 202 12.28 -0.19 -7.81
N ARG A 203 12.28 -0.34 -9.15
CA ARG A 203 13.33 -1.11 -9.83
C ARG A 203 14.67 -0.42 -9.65
N LYS A 204 15.66 -1.14 -9.08
CA LYS A 204 17.02 -0.64 -8.87
C LYS A 204 18.03 -1.72 -9.20
N ALA A 205 19.01 -1.38 -10.05
CA ALA A 205 20.11 -2.29 -10.37
C ALA A 205 20.97 -2.66 -9.15
N TRP A 206 20.98 -1.80 -8.14
CA TRP A 206 21.63 -2.01 -6.84
C TRP A 206 20.95 -1.17 -5.75
N SER A 207 20.83 -1.75 -4.55
CA SER A 207 20.39 -1.07 -3.34
C SER A 207 20.96 -1.79 -2.13
N ASP A 208 21.25 -1.07 -1.04
CA ASP A 208 21.64 -1.58 0.27
C ASP A 208 20.47 -1.65 1.28
N ASP A 209 19.30 -1.26 0.84
CA ASP A 209 18.05 -1.28 1.58
C ASP A 209 17.28 -2.61 1.41
N TRP A 210 16.08 -2.71 2.03
CA TRP A 210 15.18 -3.84 1.83
C TRP A 210 14.78 -3.99 0.36
N CYS A 211 14.99 -5.17 -0.18
CA CYS A 211 14.77 -5.47 -1.58
C CYS A 211 13.97 -6.75 -1.79
N PHE A 212 13.27 -6.77 -2.93
CA PHE A 212 12.62 -7.95 -3.46
C PHE A 212 13.36 -8.47 -4.69
N THR A 213 13.54 -9.79 -4.76
CA THR A 213 13.79 -10.47 -6.03
C THR A 213 12.43 -10.81 -6.64
N VAL A 214 12.22 -10.43 -7.91
CA VAL A 214 10.92 -10.54 -8.58
C VAL A 214 11.04 -11.40 -9.82
N LYS A 215 10.15 -12.38 -9.97
CA LYS A 215 10.04 -13.20 -11.17
C LYS A 215 8.60 -13.18 -11.69
N ASP A 216 8.41 -12.85 -12.96
CA ASP A 216 7.10 -12.74 -13.60
C ASP A 216 6.12 -11.84 -12.81
N GLY A 217 6.63 -10.74 -12.24
CA GLY A 217 5.86 -9.80 -11.44
C GLY A 217 5.51 -10.27 -10.02
N THR A 218 5.98 -11.45 -9.60
CA THR A 218 5.74 -12.03 -8.27
C THR A 218 7.01 -11.94 -7.43
N ILE A 219 6.87 -11.55 -6.16
CA ILE A 219 7.96 -11.52 -5.19
C ILE A 219 8.37 -12.95 -4.87
N THR A 220 9.65 -13.28 -5.08
CA THR A 220 10.21 -14.60 -4.81
C THR A 220 11.15 -14.63 -3.63
N GLU A 221 11.68 -13.48 -3.21
CA GLU A 221 12.59 -13.37 -2.08
C GLU A 221 12.54 -11.95 -1.53
N GLU A 222 12.64 -11.81 -0.22
CA GLU A 222 12.88 -10.56 0.50
C GLU A 222 14.24 -10.63 1.18
N LYS A 223 15.03 -9.56 1.07
CA LYS A 223 16.38 -9.49 1.66
C LYS A 223 16.84 -8.06 1.87
N VAL A 224 17.82 -7.87 2.75
CA VAL A 224 18.55 -6.60 2.87
C VAL A 224 19.65 -6.58 1.81
N GLY A 225 19.67 -5.53 1.01
CA GLY A 225 20.56 -5.37 -0.12
C GLY A 225 20.19 -6.24 -1.32
N GLY A 226 20.38 -5.71 -2.51
CA GLY A 226 20.07 -6.45 -3.73
C GLY A 226 20.76 -5.88 -4.96
N GLN A 227 20.90 -6.72 -5.99
CA GLN A 227 21.51 -6.32 -7.27
C GLN A 227 20.94 -7.12 -8.44
N GLY A 228 21.02 -6.55 -9.65
CA GLY A 228 20.59 -7.16 -10.90
C GLY A 228 19.27 -6.60 -11.43
N GLU A 229 18.83 -7.15 -12.56
CA GLU A 229 17.64 -6.64 -13.28
C GLU A 229 16.32 -7.00 -12.59
N GLU A 230 16.29 -8.07 -11.81
CA GLU A 230 15.12 -8.55 -11.06
C GLU A 230 15.07 -8.00 -9.63
N ASN A 231 15.93 -7.00 -9.32
CA ASN A 231 16.01 -6.38 -8.02
C ASN A 231 15.11 -5.14 -7.93
N TYR A 232 14.28 -5.11 -6.89
CA TYR A 232 13.36 -4.02 -6.60
C TYR A 232 13.49 -3.60 -5.14
N GLN A 233 13.73 -2.33 -4.89
CA GLN A 233 13.70 -1.79 -3.53
C GLN A 233 12.26 -1.70 -3.04
N MET A 234 12.00 -2.17 -1.83
CA MET A 234 10.72 -2.05 -1.14
C MET A 234 10.39 -0.58 -0.83
N VAL A 235 9.12 -0.22 -0.87
CA VAL A 235 8.64 1.15 -0.62
C VAL A 235 7.65 1.16 0.56
N GLY A 236 7.63 0.28 1.47
CA GLY A 236 6.80 0.37 2.68
C GLY A 236 5.30 0.62 2.45
N ILE A 237 4.75 0.34 1.27
CA ILE A 237 3.32 0.38 0.95
C ILE A 237 2.91 -0.93 0.30
N SER A 238 1.89 -1.58 0.88
CA SER A 238 1.35 -2.84 0.36
C SER A 238 -0.17 -2.85 0.40
N PHE A 239 -0.78 -3.57 -0.55
CA PHE A 239 -2.21 -3.87 -0.56
C PHE A 239 -2.44 -5.35 -0.28
N TRP A 240 -3.44 -5.65 0.54
CA TRP A 240 -3.84 -7.01 0.90
C TRP A 240 -5.30 -7.24 0.53
N ASN A 241 -5.56 -8.17 -0.41
CA ASN A 241 -6.89 -8.54 -0.81
C ASN A 241 -7.65 -9.25 0.33
N GLU A 242 -8.92 -9.56 0.13
CA GLU A 242 -9.76 -10.13 1.18
C GLU A 242 -9.27 -11.50 1.66
N GLU A 243 -8.83 -12.37 0.75
CA GLU A 243 -8.38 -13.73 1.08
C GLU A 243 -7.03 -13.71 1.80
N ASP A 244 -6.05 -13.01 1.21
CA ASP A 244 -4.71 -12.90 1.79
C ASP A 244 -4.72 -12.13 3.10
N GLY A 245 -5.54 -11.08 3.22
CA GLY A 245 -5.68 -10.32 4.45
C GLY A 245 -6.24 -11.16 5.62
N ARG A 246 -7.18 -12.07 5.35
CA ARG A 246 -7.67 -13.02 6.37
C ARG A 246 -6.60 -14.03 6.78
N LYS A 247 -5.88 -14.63 5.81
CA LYS A 247 -4.74 -15.52 6.10
C LYS A 247 -3.66 -14.81 6.92
N LEU A 248 -3.35 -13.58 6.52
CA LEU A 248 -2.31 -12.79 7.18
C LEU A 248 -2.66 -12.47 8.63
N ALA A 249 -3.95 -12.26 8.94
CA ALA A 249 -4.39 -12.05 10.32
C ALA A 249 -4.03 -13.22 11.25
N ASP A 250 -4.23 -14.46 10.77
CA ASP A 250 -3.91 -15.67 11.53
C ASP A 250 -2.38 -15.90 11.57
N HIS A 251 -1.68 -15.74 10.46
CA HIS A 251 -0.24 -15.93 10.36
C HIS A 251 0.56 -14.91 11.18
N ILE A 252 0.12 -13.66 11.28
CA ILE A 252 0.75 -12.67 12.18
C ILE A 252 0.64 -13.11 13.64
N GLU A 253 -0.52 -13.60 14.06
CA GLU A 253 -0.70 -14.10 15.43
C GLU A 253 0.16 -15.33 15.70
N GLU A 254 0.25 -16.25 14.75
CA GLU A 254 1.09 -17.44 14.82
C GLU A 254 2.58 -17.07 14.86
N ALA A 255 3.06 -16.27 13.91
CA ALA A 255 4.45 -15.82 13.84
C ALA A 255 4.88 -15.07 15.11
N TYR A 256 4.03 -14.20 15.65
CA TYR A 256 4.32 -13.47 16.89
C TYR A 256 4.55 -14.39 18.09
N ARG A 257 3.89 -15.57 18.13
CA ARG A 257 4.04 -16.56 19.20
C ARG A 257 5.25 -17.49 19.03
N MET A 258 5.87 -17.52 17.84
CA MET A 258 7.06 -18.32 17.57
C MET A 258 8.28 -17.81 18.37
N PRO A 259 9.28 -18.65 18.67
CA PRO A 259 10.56 -18.19 19.18
C PRO A 259 11.18 -17.14 18.24
N GLY A 260 11.55 -15.96 18.77
CA GLY A 260 12.05 -14.84 17.98
C GLY A 260 10.98 -14.06 17.23
N GLY A 261 9.69 -14.43 17.32
CA GLY A 261 8.61 -13.78 16.56
C GLY A 261 8.38 -12.30 16.89
N LYS A 262 8.76 -11.87 18.10
CA LYS A 262 8.67 -10.45 18.51
C LYS A 262 9.64 -9.53 17.77
N GLU A 263 10.72 -10.09 17.24
CA GLU A 263 11.79 -9.38 16.53
C GLU A 263 11.54 -9.30 15.02
N LEU A 264 10.54 -10.02 14.51
CA LEU A 264 10.20 -10.00 13.09
C LEU A 264 9.67 -8.63 12.65
N TYR A 265 10.06 -8.22 11.48
CA TYR A 265 9.30 -7.25 10.71
C TYR A 265 8.04 -7.96 10.18
N TRP A 266 6.91 -7.25 10.15
CA TRP A 266 5.64 -7.86 9.80
C TRP A 266 5.60 -8.39 8.35
N GLU A 267 6.31 -7.73 7.44
CA GLU A 267 6.43 -8.12 6.03
C GLU A 267 7.11 -9.49 5.87
N GLN A 268 7.97 -9.86 6.80
CA GLN A 268 8.61 -11.18 6.82
C GLN A 268 7.60 -12.31 7.08
N VAL A 269 6.45 -12.01 7.67
CA VAL A 269 5.42 -13.04 7.91
C VAL A 269 4.94 -13.62 6.58
N PRO A 270 4.39 -12.86 5.64
CA PRO A 270 3.93 -13.39 4.36
C PRO A 270 5.06 -13.66 3.35
N LEU A 271 6.21 -12.98 3.45
CA LEU A 271 7.25 -13.05 2.42
C LEU A 271 8.38 -14.01 2.75
N VAL A 272 8.54 -14.40 4.03
CA VAL A 272 9.59 -15.30 4.49
C VAL A 272 9.02 -16.49 5.24
N VAL A 273 8.29 -16.26 6.35
CA VAL A 273 7.85 -17.34 7.27
C VAL A 273 6.78 -18.23 6.61
N PHE A 274 5.76 -17.64 6.02
CA PHE A 274 4.65 -18.35 5.36
C PHE A 274 4.64 -18.13 3.85
N ARG A 275 5.80 -17.92 3.24
CA ARG A 275 5.96 -17.55 1.84
C ARG A 275 5.17 -18.42 0.86
N ASN A 276 5.07 -19.73 1.11
CA ASN A 276 4.41 -20.67 0.21
C ASN A 276 2.88 -20.51 0.17
N ASP A 277 2.30 -19.76 1.10
CA ASP A 277 0.86 -19.53 1.21
C ASP A 277 0.40 -18.25 0.48
N TYR A 278 1.35 -17.48 -0.08
CA TYR A 278 1.08 -16.20 -0.71
C TYR A 278 1.66 -16.09 -2.12
N HIS A 279 0.94 -15.38 -2.97
CA HIS A 279 1.39 -14.95 -4.29
C HIS A 279 1.31 -13.43 -4.39
N VAL A 280 2.26 -12.76 -3.74
CA VAL A 280 2.31 -11.30 -3.69
C VAL A 280 3.02 -10.78 -4.92
N LYS A 281 2.37 -9.88 -5.64
CA LYS A 281 2.95 -9.19 -6.82
C LYS A 281 3.66 -7.91 -6.42
N ILE A 282 4.41 -7.32 -7.34
CA ILE A 282 4.87 -5.94 -7.22
C ILE A 282 3.98 -5.01 -8.01
N GLN A 283 3.81 -3.79 -7.51
CA GLN A 283 3.40 -2.63 -8.25
C GLN A 283 4.62 -1.71 -8.40
N GLU A 284 5.14 -1.60 -9.62
CA GLU A 284 6.31 -0.76 -9.88
C GLU A 284 5.94 0.72 -9.80
N CYS A 285 6.75 1.52 -9.10
CA CYS A 285 6.74 2.98 -9.10
C CYS A 285 8.16 3.51 -9.34
N ARG A 286 8.27 4.82 -9.53
CA ARG A 286 9.56 5.48 -9.81
C ARG A 286 10.12 6.13 -8.55
N GLN A 287 11.42 6.37 -8.54
CA GLN A 287 12.10 7.04 -7.42
C GLN A 287 11.54 8.46 -7.16
N GLU A 288 11.11 9.16 -8.21
CA GLU A 288 10.52 10.49 -8.10
C GLU A 288 9.08 10.51 -7.58
N ASP A 289 8.37 9.36 -7.60
CA ASP A 289 6.98 9.26 -7.17
C ASP A 289 6.84 9.29 -5.65
N ILE A 290 7.84 8.75 -4.94
CA ILE A 290 7.81 8.59 -3.50
C ILE A 290 9.24 8.52 -2.94
N THR A 291 9.44 9.10 -1.76
CA THR A 291 10.73 9.14 -1.07
C THR A 291 10.53 8.90 0.41
N GLU A 292 11.33 8.05 0.99
CA GLU A 292 11.43 7.88 2.44
C GLU A 292 12.39 8.95 3.02
N ILE A 293 12.03 9.54 4.15
CA ILE A 293 12.92 10.43 4.92
C ILE A 293 13.38 9.69 6.15
N ASP A 294 14.53 9.10 6.08
CA ASP A 294 15.03 8.21 7.12
C ASP A 294 15.97 8.87 8.12
N THR A 295 16.70 9.87 7.67
CA THR A 295 17.77 10.51 8.46
C THR A 295 17.55 12.02 8.60
N PHE A 296 18.09 12.59 9.67
CA PHE A 296 18.09 14.06 9.86
C PHE A 296 18.80 14.78 8.68
N ARG A 297 19.83 14.17 8.10
CA ARG A 297 20.54 14.72 6.93
C ARG A 297 19.62 14.80 5.71
N GLU A 298 18.82 13.78 5.47
CA GLU A 298 17.83 13.78 4.38
C GLU A 298 16.75 14.83 4.64
N LEU A 299 16.25 14.93 5.88
CA LEU A 299 15.28 15.96 6.25
C LEU A 299 15.83 17.35 5.92
N CYS A 300 17.07 17.66 6.30
CA CYS A 300 17.74 18.92 5.97
C CYS A 300 17.92 19.15 4.46
N ALA A 301 18.08 18.07 3.68
CA ALA A 301 18.18 18.17 2.22
C ALA A 301 16.82 18.52 1.58
N PHE A 302 15.71 18.01 2.12
CA PHE A 302 14.36 18.30 1.65
C PHE A 302 13.81 19.64 2.17
N ASP A 303 14.17 20.04 3.38
CA ASP A 303 13.72 21.30 4.00
C ASP A 303 14.86 22.01 4.70
N GLN A 304 15.33 23.08 4.08
CA GLN A 304 16.46 23.89 4.54
C GLN A 304 16.20 24.56 5.91
N SER A 305 14.95 24.68 6.36
CA SER A 305 14.61 25.26 7.66
C SER A 305 15.16 24.43 8.84
N TYR A 306 15.52 23.16 8.61
CA TYR A 306 16.14 22.30 9.62
C TYR A 306 17.66 22.45 9.70
N ASN A 307 18.31 23.21 8.80
CA ASN A 307 19.74 23.39 8.81
C ASN A 307 20.19 24.28 9.99
N PRO A 308 21.05 23.79 10.90
CA PRO A 308 21.49 24.56 12.07
C PRO A 308 22.25 25.87 11.76
N GLY A 309 22.80 25.98 10.53
CA GLY A 309 23.57 27.15 10.10
C GLY A 309 22.76 28.35 9.59
N ILE A 310 21.42 28.26 9.53
CA ILE A 310 20.56 29.36 9.05
C ILE A 310 20.19 30.32 10.18
N TYR A 311 20.39 29.92 11.46
CA TYR A 311 20.06 30.71 12.65
C TYR A 311 21.31 31.13 13.47
N GLY A 312 22.47 31.12 12.85
CA GLY A 312 23.74 31.60 13.44
C GLY A 312 24.12 33.01 13.00
#